data_b59d1c544b4ddf1827be12589ae48d90
#
_entry.id   b59d1c544b4ddf1827be12589ae48d90
#
_cell.length_a   1.000
_cell.length_b   1.000
_cell.length_c   1.000
_cell.angle_alpha   90.00
_cell.angle_beta   90.00
_cell.angle_gamma   90.00
#
_symmetry.space_group_name_H-M   'P 1'
#
loop_
_entity.id
_entity.type
_entity.pdbx_description
1 polymer ?
#
loop_
_entity_poly.entity_id
_entity_poly.type
_entity_poly.pdbx_seq_one_letter_code
_entity_poly.pdbx_strand_id
1 'polypeptide(L)'
;MIRNRVKRLRDHGIAIEGSIILGTDEQDEDTIKRLVDFLLEIGVDMAEFTILTPFPHSPIRAQLEKEGRILSNHWIDYTADKVVFQPKRMTPEKLQEMYYYAWETFYQGGGYQLRMGELFKKVIRREMDDGTYRRYDTRRKRGFQ
;
A
#
# COMPACT_ATOMS: atom_id res chain seq x y z
N MET A 1 -1.13 7.82 -18.21
CA MET A 1 -0.43 6.57 -18.61
C MET A 1 -0.63 5.44 -17.61
N ILE A 2 -0.46 5.67 -16.29
CA ILE A 2 -0.62 4.62 -15.25
C ILE A 2 -2.05 4.09 -15.16
N ARG A 3 -3.08 4.96 -15.19
CA ARG A 3 -4.51 4.60 -15.17
C ARG A 3 -4.87 3.50 -16.20
N ASN A 4 -4.41 3.67 -17.44
CA ASN A 4 -4.71 2.72 -18.50
C ASN A 4 -4.01 1.36 -18.26
N ARG A 5 -2.82 1.35 -17.66
CA ARG A 5 -2.12 0.12 -17.33
C ARG A 5 -2.83 -0.64 -16.20
N VAL A 6 -3.20 0.07 -15.13
CA VAL A 6 -3.98 -0.49 -14.03
C VAL A 6 -5.29 -1.09 -14.55
N LYS A 7 -6.05 -0.31 -15.34
CA LYS A 7 -7.29 -0.80 -15.94
C LYS A 7 -7.07 -2.07 -16.78
N ARG A 8 -6.06 -2.11 -17.65
CA ARG A 8 -5.77 -3.29 -18.49
C ARG A 8 -5.45 -4.53 -17.65
N LEU A 9 -4.61 -4.40 -16.62
CA LEU A 9 -4.28 -5.53 -15.73
C LEU A 9 -5.54 -6.06 -15.03
N ARG A 10 -6.36 -5.16 -14.49
CA ARG A 10 -7.62 -5.55 -13.82
C ARG A 10 -8.63 -6.17 -14.79
N ASP A 11 -8.69 -5.70 -16.03
CA ASP A 11 -9.55 -6.31 -17.06
C ASP A 11 -9.14 -7.75 -17.38
N HIS A 12 -7.86 -8.11 -17.17
CA HIS A 12 -7.34 -9.47 -17.27
C HIS A 12 -7.40 -10.28 -15.96
N GLY A 13 -8.08 -9.78 -14.93
CA GLY A 13 -8.20 -10.45 -13.64
C GLY A 13 -6.92 -10.47 -12.81
N ILE A 14 -5.99 -9.52 -13.07
CA ILE A 14 -4.74 -9.39 -12.31
C ILE A 14 -4.95 -8.34 -11.22
N ALA A 15 -4.77 -8.75 -9.97
CA ALA A 15 -4.78 -7.85 -8.81
C ALA A 15 -3.56 -6.95 -8.82
N ILE A 16 -3.73 -5.73 -8.32
CA ILE A 16 -2.65 -4.75 -8.23
C ILE A 16 -2.50 -4.32 -6.78
N GLU A 17 -1.30 -4.51 -6.26
CA GLU A 17 -0.86 -3.95 -5.00
C GLU A 17 0.06 -2.75 -5.24
N GLY A 18 -0.20 -1.65 -4.56
CA GLY A 18 0.64 -0.46 -4.55
C GLY A 18 1.43 -0.37 -3.24
N SER A 19 2.77 -0.46 -3.30
CA SER A 19 3.63 -0.12 -2.16
C SER A 19 3.94 1.37 -2.17
N ILE A 20 3.53 2.08 -1.13
CA ILE A 20 3.58 3.53 -1.03
C ILE A 20 4.44 3.96 0.14
N ILE A 21 5.45 4.79 -0.13
CA ILE A 21 6.29 5.39 0.92
C ILE A 21 5.80 6.81 1.20
N LEU A 22 5.50 7.10 2.47
CA LEU A 22 5.09 8.41 2.96
C LEU A 22 6.26 9.11 3.68
N GLY A 23 6.31 10.43 3.61
CA GLY A 23 7.28 11.26 4.31
C GLY A 23 8.51 11.64 3.48
N THR A 24 8.43 11.58 2.14
CA THR A 24 9.48 12.16 1.29
C THR A 24 9.50 13.69 1.41
N ASP A 25 10.62 14.31 1.05
CA ASP A 25 10.85 15.75 1.25
C ASP A 25 9.87 16.66 0.47
N GLU A 26 9.26 16.14 -0.61
CA GLU A 26 8.28 16.86 -1.42
C GLU A 26 6.84 16.71 -0.92
N GLN A 27 6.59 15.76 -0.03
CA GLN A 27 5.25 15.48 0.47
C GLN A 27 4.84 16.40 1.62
N ASP A 28 3.63 16.90 1.52
CA ASP A 28 2.87 17.55 2.57
C ASP A 28 1.54 16.81 2.79
N GLU A 29 0.74 17.26 3.73
CA GLU A 29 -0.56 16.69 4.06
C GLU A 29 -1.47 16.57 2.82
N ASP A 30 -1.58 17.64 2.01
CA ASP A 30 -2.43 17.66 0.82
C ASP A 30 -1.94 16.71 -0.26
N THR A 31 -0.63 16.56 -0.38
CA THR A 31 -0.02 15.62 -1.34
C THR A 31 -0.35 14.17 -0.96
N ILE A 32 -0.31 13.84 0.33
CA ILE A 32 -0.67 12.49 0.80
C ILE A 32 -2.17 12.23 0.57
N LYS A 33 -3.04 13.17 0.87
CA LYS A 33 -4.48 13.05 0.61
C LYS A 33 -4.77 12.81 -0.87
N ARG A 34 -4.20 13.64 -1.75
CA ARG A 34 -4.33 13.46 -3.20
C ARG A 34 -3.77 12.13 -3.71
N LEU A 35 -2.71 11.62 -3.07
CA LEU A 35 -2.16 10.31 -3.41
C LEU A 35 -3.14 9.19 -3.08
N VAL A 36 -3.76 9.21 -1.90
CA VAL A 36 -4.76 8.20 -1.51
C VAL A 36 -5.98 8.26 -2.44
N ASP A 37 -6.50 9.46 -2.71
CA ASP A 37 -7.60 9.66 -3.66
C ASP A 37 -7.26 9.13 -5.06
N PHE A 38 -6.05 9.40 -5.52
CA PHE A 38 -5.56 8.91 -6.80
C PHE A 38 -5.51 7.38 -6.87
N LEU A 39 -5.02 6.71 -5.81
CA LEU A 39 -4.99 5.24 -5.75
C LEU A 39 -6.40 4.64 -5.81
N LEU A 40 -7.35 5.25 -5.09
CA LEU A 40 -8.76 4.86 -5.13
C LEU A 40 -9.36 5.07 -6.52
N GLU A 41 -9.11 6.22 -7.14
CA GLU A 41 -9.61 6.58 -8.46
C GLU A 41 -9.11 5.65 -9.57
N ILE A 42 -7.82 5.32 -9.57
CA ILE A 42 -7.26 4.40 -10.57
C ILE A 42 -7.62 2.94 -10.32
N GLY A 43 -8.18 2.63 -9.15
CA GLY A 43 -8.69 1.32 -8.81
C GLY A 43 -7.59 0.33 -8.44
N VAL A 44 -6.57 0.75 -7.70
CA VAL A 44 -5.61 -0.17 -7.06
C VAL A 44 -6.37 -1.07 -6.09
N ASP A 45 -6.12 -2.36 -6.14
CA ASP A 45 -6.88 -3.35 -5.36
C ASP A 45 -6.44 -3.38 -3.90
N MET A 46 -5.14 -3.32 -3.66
CA MET A 46 -4.51 -3.24 -2.33
C MET A 46 -3.45 -2.15 -2.31
N ALA A 47 -3.24 -1.53 -1.17
CA ALA A 47 -2.14 -0.58 -0.96
C ALA A 47 -1.47 -0.87 0.37
N GLU A 48 -0.14 -0.93 0.35
CA GLU A 48 0.69 -0.97 1.54
C GLU A 48 1.30 0.42 1.75
N PHE A 49 0.95 1.08 2.84
CA PHE A 49 1.52 2.36 3.20
C PHE A 49 2.63 2.15 4.23
N THR A 50 3.78 2.73 3.96
CA THR A 50 4.93 2.71 4.87
C THR A 50 5.46 4.11 5.08
N ILE A 51 6.03 4.38 6.24
CA ILE A 51 6.76 5.62 6.50
C ILE A 51 8.20 5.46 6.02
N LEU A 52 8.75 6.49 5.37
CA LEU A 52 10.15 6.51 4.98
C LEU A 52 11.03 6.17 6.19
N THR A 53 11.73 5.05 6.10
CA THR A 53 12.56 4.57 7.20
C THR A 53 14.02 4.59 6.76
N PRO A 54 14.84 5.49 7.33
CA PRO A 54 16.23 5.65 6.94
C PRO A 54 17.11 4.55 7.56
N PHE A 55 17.12 3.38 6.93
CA PHE A 55 17.93 2.25 7.38
C PHE A 55 19.44 2.54 7.32
N PRO A 56 20.26 1.85 8.15
CA PRO A 56 21.70 2.00 8.15
C PRO A 56 22.30 1.85 6.76
N HIS A 57 23.38 2.59 6.51
CA HIS A 57 24.14 2.55 5.25
C HIS A 57 23.33 2.98 4.00
N SER A 58 22.08 3.44 4.16
CA SER A 58 21.35 4.00 3.02
C SER A 58 21.74 5.45 2.76
N PRO A 59 21.70 5.92 1.49
CA PRO A 59 21.98 7.32 1.17
C PRO A 59 21.04 8.30 1.91
N ILE A 60 19.78 7.93 2.08
CA ILE A 60 18.81 8.76 2.79
C ILE A 60 19.15 8.89 4.28
N ARG A 61 19.69 7.86 4.91
CA ARG A 61 20.18 7.93 6.30
C ARG A 61 21.30 8.94 6.44
N ALA A 62 22.32 8.84 5.57
CA ALA A 62 23.46 9.76 5.59
C ALA A 62 23.04 11.22 5.35
N GLN A 63 22.05 11.44 4.46
CA GLN A 63 21.50 12.77 4.22
C GLN A 63 20.81 13.31 5.47
N LEU A 64 19.89 12.54 6.08
CA LEU A 64 19.14 12.97 7.25
C LEU A 64 20.02 13.20 8.48
N GLU A 65 21.07 12.39 8.66
CA GLU A 65 22.09 12.62 9.70
C GLU A 65 22.84 13.94 9.50
N LYS A 66 23.29 14.19 8.27
CA LYS A 66 23.96 15.45 7.91
C LYS A 66 23.06 16.68 8.14
N GLU A 67 21.76 16.53 7.89
CA GLU A 67 20.77 17.58 8.08
C GLU A 67 20.28 17.68 9.55
N GLY A 68 20.74 16.81 10.45
CA GLY A 68 20.30 16.79 11.87
C GLY A 68 18.82 16.41 12.06
N ARG A 69 18.27 15.63 11.14
CA ARG A 69 16.84 15.29 11.09
C ARG A 69 16.51 13.90 11.64
N ILE A 70 17.44 13.13 12.16
CA ILE A 70 17.18 11.86 12.82
C ILE A 70 16.66 12.12 14.24
N LEU A 71 15.50 11.57 14.59
CA LEU A 71 14.85 11.76 15.89
C LEU A 71 15.08 10.58 16.84
N SER A 72 15.27 9.39 16.33
CA SER A 72 15.55 8.19 17.12
C SER A 72 16.72 7.38 16.54
N ASN A 73 17.58 6.88 17.41
CA ASN A 73 18.62 5.92 17.06
C ASN A 73 18.33 4.51 17.62
N HIS A 74 17.13 4.30 18.18
CA HIS A 74 16.73 2.99 18.68
C HIS A 74 16.16 2.15 17.56
N TRP A 75 16.80 1.03 17.24
CA TRP A 75 16.41 0.16 16.13
C TRP A 75 14.99 -0.41 16.24
N ILE A 76 14.47 -0.55 17.43
CA ILE A 76 13.09 -0.98 17.67
C ILE A 76 12.05 -0.01 17.10
N ASP A 77 12.44 1.24 16.82
CA ASP A 77 11.56 2.25 16.23
C ASP A 77 11.54 2.19 14.69
N TYR A 78 12.44 1.43 14.05
CA TYR A 78 12.61 1.39 12.59
C TYR A 78 11.73 0.31 11.95
N THR A 79 10.42 0.42 12.16
CA THR A 79 9.41 -0.58 11.79
C THR A 79 8.58 -0.21 10.56
N ALA A 80 8.93 0.89 9.87
CA ALA A 80 8.23 1.43 8.69
C ALA A 80 6.78 1.93 8.94
N ASP A 81 6.28 1.83 10.15
CA ASP A 81 4.99 2.36 10.61
C ASP A 81 5.16 3.51 11.63
N LYS A 82 6.41 3.84 11.97
CA LYS A 82 6.78 4.81 12.98
C LYS A 82 7.68 5.90 12.40
N VAL A 83 7.40 7.15 12.73
CA VAL A 83 8.22 8.28 12.29
C VAL A 83 9.47 8.38 13.15
N VAL A 84 10.65 8.26 12.55
CA VAL A 84 11.96 8.31 13.20
C VAL A 84 12.84 9.46 12.72
N PHE A 85 12.28 10.38 11.94
CA PHE A 85 12.98 11.54 11.39
C PHE A 85 12.06 12.75 11.28
N GLN A 86 12.63 13.95 11.12
CA GLN A 86 11.91 15.19 10.88
C GLN A 86 11.62 15.37 9.40
N PRO A 87 10.34 15.31 8.94
CA PRO A 87 9.96 15.65 7.57
C PRO A 87 10.22 17.13 7.26
N LYS A 88 10.36 17.49 5.98
CA LYS A 88 10.57 18.90 5.59
C LYS A 88 9.30 19.75 5.60
N ARG A 89 8.16 19.16 5.27
CA ARG A 89 6.92 19.93 5.00
C ARG A 89 5.80 19.68 5.99
N MET A 90 6.07 18.94 7.05
CA MET A 90 5.12 18.67 8.13
C MET A 90 5.86 18.30 9.41
N THR A 91 5.17 18.24 10.54
CA THR A 91 5.76 17.72 11.77
C THR A 91 5.79 16.19 11.77
N PRO A 92 6.63 15.55 12.61
CA PRO A 92 6.63 14.09 12.76
C PRO A 92 5.27 13.54 13.16
N GLU A 93 4.57 14.22 14.07
CA GLU A 93 3.23 13.85 14.54
C GLU A 93 2.22 13.90 13.38
N LYS A 94 2.32 14.94 12.53
CA LYS A 94 1.44 15.09 11.37
C LYS A 94 1.71 13.99 10.33
N LEU A 95 2.96 13.62 10.09
CA LEU A 95 3.26 12.49 9.21
C LEU A 95 2.71 11.17 9.78
N GLN A 96 2.80 10.96 11.09
CA GLN A 96 2.22 9.79 11.75
C GLN A 96 0.69 9.76 11.62
N GLU A 97 0.03 10.92 11.78
CA GLU A 97 -1.41 11.07 11.55
C GLU A 97 -1.79 10.75 10.10
N MET A 98 -1.01 11.26 9.13
CA MET A 98 -1.25 11.02 7.71
C MET A 98 -1.02 9.57 7.30
N TYR A 99 -0.14 8.83 7.97
CA TYR A 99 0.02 7.41 7.80
C TYR A 99 -1.28 6.65 8.18
N TYR A 100 -1.85 6.93 9.35
CA TYR A 100 -3.14 6.34 9.75
C TYR A 100 -4.27 6.76 8.84
N TYR A 101 -4.34 8.04 8.46
CA TYR A 101 -5.31 8.56 7.50
C TYR A 101 -5.27 7.77 6.18
N ALA A 102 -4.08 7.49 5.64
CA ALA A 102 -3.93 6.75 4.39
C ALA A 102 -4.49 5.33 4.48
N TRP A 103 -4.16 4.62 5.56
CA TRP A 103 -4.69 3.28 5.82
C TRP A 103 -6.21 3.28 6.00
N GLU A 104 -6.71 4.15 6.87
CA GLU A 104 -8.13 4.26 7.15
C GLU A 104 -8.92 4.61 5.89
N THR A 105 -8.54 5.68 5.19
CA THR A 105 -9.26 6.17 4.02
C THR A 105 -9.27 5.14 2.89
N PHE A 106 -8.15 4.47 2.64
CA PHE A 106 -8.08 3.49 1.56
C PHE A 106 -8.92 2.24 1.83
N TYR A 107 -9.01 1.79 3.08
CA TYR A 107 -9.68 0.53 3.45
C TYR A 107 -11.08 0.71 4.04
N GLN A 108 -11.49 1.92 4.42
CA GLN A 108 -12.81 2.19 4.97
C GLN A 108 -13.96 2.10 3.93
N GLY A 109 -15.18 2.02 4.44
CA GLY A 109 -16.40 2.16 3.65
C GLY A 109 -16.76 0.99 2.74
N GLY A 110 -16.13 -0.18 2.92
CA GLY A 110 -16.47 -1.37 2.10
C GLY A 110 -15.94 -1.33 0.66
N GLY A 111 -15.28 -0.25 0.24
CA GLY A 111 -14.75 -0.11 -1.12
C GLY A 111 -13.71 -1.17 -1.48
N TYR A 112 -12.87 -1.56 -0.54
CA TYR A 112 -11.92 -2.66 -0.71
C TYR A 112 -12.63 -3.99 -0.99
N GLN A 113 -13.61 -4.35 -0.16
CA GLN A 113 -14.38 -5.59 -0.32
C GLN A 113 -15.10 -5.64 -1.66
N LEU A 114 -15.67 -4.51 -2.10
CA LEU A 114 -16.33 -4.41 -3.41
C LEU A 114 -15.33 -4.60 -4.55
N ARG A 115 -14.17 -3.92 -4.52
CA ARG A 115 -13.12 -4.07 -5.54
C ARG A 115 -12.60 -5.50 -5.64
N MET A 116 -12.33 -6.13 -4.49
CA MET A 116 -11.88 -7.52 -4.43
C MET A 116 -12.98 -8.49 -4.91
N GLY A 117 -14.23 -8.25 -4.55
CA GLY A 117 -15.37 -9.05 -5.02
C GLY A 117 -15.54 -8.99 -6.54
N GLU A 118 -15.39 -7.82 -7.15
CA GLU A 118 -15.45 -7.65 -8.61
C GLU A 118 -14.28 -8.34 -9.32
N LEU A 119 -13.06 -8.19 -8.77
CA LEU A 119 -11.88 -8.87 -9.29
C LEU A 119 -12.08 -10.39 -9.26
N PHE A 120 -12.54 -10.92 -8.12
CA PHE A 120 -12.79 -12.36 -7.94
C PHE A 120 -13.83 -12.90 -8.94
N LYS A 121 -14.91 -12.14 -9.17
CA LYS A 121 -15.92 -12.50 -10.20
C LYS A 121 -15.30 -12.59 -11.61
N LYS A 122 -14.40 -11.65 -11.96
CA LYS A 122 -13.71 -11.67 -13.25
C LYS A 122 -12.80 -12.90 -13.40
N VAL A 123 -12.03 -13.23 -12.34
CA VAL A 123 -11.15 -14.40 -12.32
C VAL A 123 -11.97 -15.70 -12.49
N ILE A 124 -13.02 -15.87 -11.68
CA ILE A 124 -13.88 -17.06 -11.78
C ILE A 124 -14.50 -17.18 -13.17
N ARG A 125 -15.04 -16.10 -13.74
CA ARG A 125 -15.64 -16.11 -15.08
C ARG A 125 -14.63 -16.57 -16.11
N ARG A 126 -13.42 -16.01 -16.09
CA ARG A 126 -12.34 -16.39 -16.99
C ARG A 126 -11.98 -17.87 -16.86
N GLU A 127 -11.79 -18.36 -15.62
CA GLU A 127 -11.47 -19.77 -15.38
C GLU A 127 -12.59 -20.72 -15.83
N MET A 128 -13.85 -20.27 -15.73
CA MET A 128 -14.99 -21.04 -16.26
C MET A 128 -14.97 -21.07 -17.79
N ASP A 129 -14.70 -19.92 -18.43
CA ASP A 129 -14.64 -19.81 -19.91
C ASP A 129 -13.47 -20.60 -20.49
N ASP A 130 -12.32 -20.61 -19.82
CA ASP A 130 -11.09 -21.35 -20.20
C ASP A 130 -11.17 -22.84 -19.81
N GLY A 131 -12.21 -23.28 -19.07
CA GLY A 131 -12.35 -24.64 -18.55
C GLY A 131 -11.34 -25.01 -17.45
N THR A 132 -10.66 -24.03 -16.87
CA THR A 132 -9.65 -24.22 -15.82
C THR A 132 -10.24 -24.14 -14.41
N TYR A 133 -11.48 -23.68 -14.27
CA TYR A 133 -12.14 -23.57 -12.99
C TYR A 133 -12.22 -24.90 -12.25
N ARG A 134 -11.52 -25.03 -11.15
CA ARG A 134 -11.63 -26.18 -10.25
C ARG A 134 -12.44 -25.77 -9.03
N ARG A 135 -13.65 -26.31 -8.90
CA ARG A 135 -14.42 -26.18 -7.67
C ARG A 135 -13.58 -26.73 -6.51
N TYR A 136 -13.31 -25.91 -5.52
CA TYR A 136 -12.54 -26.34 -4.34
C TYR A 136 -13.33 -27.44 -3.61
N ASP A 137 -12.94 -28.71 -3.78
CA ASP A 137 -13.57 -29.83 -3.10
C ASP A 137 -13.03 -29.91 -1.66
N THR A 138 -13.81 -29.36 -0.73
CA THR A 138 -13.51 -29.40 0.72
C THR A 138 -13.48 -30.82 1.29
N ARG A 139 -13.88 -31.85 0.53
CA ARG A 139 -13.88 -33.26 0.97
C ARG A 139 -12.50 -33.92 0.93
N ARG A 140 -11.50 -33.33 0.25
CA ARG A 140 -10.14 -33.89 0.13
C ARG A 140 -9.23 -33.69 1.36
N LYS A 141 -9.69 -33.08 2.44
CA LYS A 141 -8.91 -32.88 3.68
C LYS A 141 -9.01 -34.03 4.71
N ARG A 142 -9.32 -35.25 4.30
CA ARG A 142 -9.19 -36.41 5.19
C ARG A 142 -8.24 -37.44 4.54
N GLY A 143 -6.96 -37.21 4.70
CA GLY A 143 -5.93 -38.13 4.20
C GLY A 143 -4.52 -37.64 4.47
N PHE A 144 -4.25 -37.19 5.70
CA PHE A 144 -2.90 -37.24 6.26
C PHE A 144 -2.91 -38.34 7.34
N GLN A 145 -2.48 -39.52 6.92
CA GLN A 145 -1.92 -40.53 7.82
C GLN A 145 -0.43 -40.36 7.87
#